data_0f970043d8d7399b5b22e33eeb859a5e
#
_entry.id   0f970043d8d7399b5b22e33eeb859a5e
#
_cell.length_a   1.000
_cell.length_b   1.000
_cell.length_c   1.000
_cell.angle_alpha   90.00
_cell.angle_beta   90.00
_cell.angle_gamma   90.00
#
_symmetry.space_group_name_H-M   'P 1'
#
loop_
_entity.id
_entity.type
_entity.pdbx_description
1 polymer ?
#
loop_
_entity_poly.entity_id
_entity_poly.type
_entity_poly.pdbx_seq_one_letter_code
_entity_poly.pdbx_strand_id
1 'polypeptide(L)'
;MKQTKYIFIFFLFAVVASLSATTANAQNSGQSKQENPDKIRIVKITAASPAIDGAENEFTIEIEYTLESMDEGSLAIGFNVTNFRAFRMMTRKKVKRGTNFITLKAKVIPKDWKENGDFSVMANLSPYPLPQARYTPMAGTTMVIDFAQ
;
A
#
# COMPACT_ATOMS: atom_id res chain seq x y z
N MET A 1 70.50 25.71 -58.52
CA MET A 1 69.40 25.98 -57.58
C MET A 1 68.08 25.69 -58.27
N LYS A 2 67.42 24.56 -57.95
CA LYS A 2 66.15 24.15 -58.56
C LYS A 2 65.05 24.36 -57.55
N GLN A 3 64.10 25.20 -57.85
CA GLN A 3 62.89 25.39 -57.04
C GLN A 3 61.81 24.42 -57.50
N THR A 4 61.40 23.55 -56.61
CA THR A 4 60.33 22.63 -56.87
C THR A 4 59.04 23.28 -56.42
N LYS A 5 58.10 23.52 -57.31
CA LYS A 5 56.76 24.05 -57.04
C LYS A 5 55.87 22.89 -56.67
N TYR A 6 55.38 22.89 -55.46
CA TYR A 6 54.32 21.96 -55.02
C TYR A 6 52.97 22.55 -55.41
N ILE A 7 52.22 21.79 -56.20
CA ILE A 7 50.82 22.06 -56.52
C ILE A 7 49.98 21.42 -55.45
N PHE A 8 49.30 22.25 -54.67
CA PHE A 8 48.29 21.79 -53.74
C PHE A 8 46.96 21.60 -54.47
N ILE A 9 46.52 20.34 -54.63
CA ILE A 9 45.20 20.03 -55.15
C ILE A 9 44.28 19.98 -53.95
N PHE A 10 43.39 20.98 -53.88
CA PHE A 10 42.29 20.98 -52.88
C PHE A 10 41.20 20.03 -53.35
N PHE A 11 41.07 18.87 -52.70
CA PHE A 11 39.90 18.04 -52.84
C PHE A 11 38.79 18.59 -51.94
N LEU A 12 37.79 19.17 -52.56
CA LEU A 12 36.57 19.63 -51.88
C LEU A 12 35.66 18.40 -51.65
N PHE A 13 35.71 17.81 -50.44
CA PHE A 13 34.76 16.79 -50.05
C PHE A 13 33.45 17.47 -49.59
N ALA A 14 32.43 17.40 -50.44
CA ALA A 14 31.07 17.75 -50.06
C ALA A 14 30.51 16.63 -49.19
N VAL A 15 30.48 16.84 -47.88
CA VAL A 15 29.78 15.96 -46.94
C VAL A 15 28.31 16.32 -46.98
N VAL A 16 27.53 15.49 -47.68
CA VAL A 16 26.07 15.54 -47.60
C VAL A 16 25.68 14.95 -46.27
N ALA A 17 25.37 15.81 -45.27
CA ALA A 17 24.78 15.41 -44.02
C ALA A 17 23.29 15.10 -44.24
N SER A 18 22.96 13.84 -44.45
CA SER A 18 21.58 13.35 -44.37
C SER A 18 21.14 13.39 -42.92
N LEU A 19 20.36 14.39 -42.55
CA LEU A 19 19.61 14.39 -41.28
C LEU A 19 18.55 13.29 -41.35
N SER A 20 18.83 12.11 -40.82
CA SER A 20 17.83 11.14 -40.49
C SER A 20 17.14 11.61 -39.20
N ALA A 21 15.98 12.23 -39.35
CA ALA A 21 15.11 12.50 -38.23
C ALA A 21 14.59 11.15 -37.68
N THR A 22 15.29 10.64 -36.67
CA THR A 22 14.79 9.53 -35.87
C THR A 22 13.65 10.08 -35.01
N THR A 23 12.42 9.93 -35.47
CA THR A 23 11.23 10.08 -34.62
C THR A 23 11.32 9.00 -33.54
N ALA A 24 11.83 9.37 -32.38
CA ALA A 24 11.68 8.59 -31.19
C ALA A 24 10.16 8.53 -30.89
N ASN A 25 9.52 7.45 -31.36
CA ASN A 25 8.24 7.05 -30.80
C ASN A 25 8.48 6.76 -29.31
N ALA A 26 8.21 7.75 -28.47
CA ALA A 26 7.97 7.52 -27.07
C ALA A 26 6.72 6.62 -27.00
N GLN A 27 6.96 5.32 -27.01
CA GLN A 27 5.98 4.37 -26.53
C GLN A 27 5.76 4.73 -25.05
N ASN A 28 4.78 5.58 -24.84
CA ASN A 28 4.16 5.80 -23.57
C ASN A 28 3.51 4.45 -23.24
N SER A 29 4.30 3.55 -22.66
CA SER A 29 3.78 2.34 -22.05
C SER A 29 2.95 2.82 -20.88
N GLY A 30 1.69 3.14 -21.17
CA GLY A 30 0.66 3.31 -20.18
C GLY A 30 0.59 2.00 -19.41
N GLN A 31 1.41 1.89 -18.35
CA GLN A 31 1.14 0.92 -17.31
C GLN A 31 -0.23 1.31 -16.77
N SER A 32 -1.25 0.66 -17.30
CA SER A 32 -2.56 0.65 -16.65
C SER A 32 -2.27 0.13 -15.26
N LYS A 33 -2.38 1.01 -14.27
CA LYS A 33 -2.25 0.68 -12.85
C LYS A 33 -3.33 -0.37 -12.63
N GLN A 34 -2.93 -1.64 -12.65
CA GLN A 34 -3.86 -2.75 -12.47
C GLN A 34 -4.51 -2.53 -11.11
N GLU A 35 -5.76 -2.16 -11.12
CA GLU A 35 -6.51 -1.91 -9.89
C GLU A 35 -6.52 -3.21 -9.08
N ASN A 36 -6.12 -3.13 -7.81
CA ASN A 36 -6.12 -4.31 -6.94
C ASN A 36 -7.57 -4.81 -6.82
N PRO A 37 -7.86 -6.05 -7.23
CA PRO A 37 -9.21 -6.59 -7.15
C PRO A 37 -9.67 -6.78 -5.70
N ASP A 38 -8.73 -6.95 -4.77
CA ASP A 38 -9.02 -7.13 -3.36
C ASP A 38 -9.10 -5.79 -2.65
N LYS A 39 -10.17 -5.57 -1.89
CA LYS A 39 -10.43 -4.32 -1.19
C LYS A 39 -10.82 -4.60 0.26
N ILE A 40 -10.52 -3.66 1.13
CA ILE A 40 -10.94 -3.70 2.53
C ILE A 40 -11.19 -2.29 3.05
N ARG A 41 -12.25 -2.13 3.82
CA ARG A 41 -12.65 -0.85 4.41
C ARG A 41 -13.19 -1.07 5.81
N ILE A 42 -12.73 -0.27 6.77
CA ILE A 42 -13.37 -0.17 8.07
C ILE A 42 -14.58 0.74 7.90
N VAL A 43 -15.76 0.23 8.18
CA VAL A 43 -17.03 0.96 8.03
C VAL A 43 -17.33 1.75 9.30
N LYS A 44 -17.11 1.09 10.47
CA LYS A 44 -17.44 1.67 11.76
C LYS A 44 -16.59 1.04 12.87
N ILE A 45 -16.27 1.85 13.86
CA ILE A 45 -15.69 1.40 15.12
C ILE A 45 -16.57 1.91 16.23
N THR A 46 -16.91 1.03 17.18
CA THR A 46 -17.72 1.36 18.35
C THR A 46 -17.02 0.82 19.60
N ALA A 47 -16.79 1.69 20.57
CA ALA A 47 -16.37 1.27 21.89
C ALA A 47 -17.58 0.82 22.73
N ALA A 48 -17.44 -0.19 23.56
CA ALA A 48 -18.50 -0.67 24.44
C ALA A 48 -18.83 0.35 25.55
N SER A 49 -17.88 1.18 25.92
CA SER A 49 -18.00 2.30 26.86
C SER A 49 -17.06 3.42 26.44
N PRO A 50 -17.12 4.64 27.02
CA PRO A 50 -16.10 5.65 26.81
C PRO A 50 -14.72 5.04 27.01
N ALA A 51 -13.87 5.14 26.00
CA ALA A 51 -12.57 4.50 26.06
C ALA A 51 -11.64 5.24 27.01
N ILE A 52 -10.86 4.48 27.78
CA ILE A 52 -10.00 4.96 28.86
C ILE A 52 -8.56 4.54 28.57
N ASP A 53 -7.66 5.49 28.56
CA ASP A 53 -6.23 5.21 28.43
C ASP A 53 -5.72 4.43 29.66
N GLY A 54 -4.88 3.43 29.43
CA GLY A 54 -4.34 2.56 30.47
C GLY A 54 -5.31 1.48 30.99
N ALA A 55 -6.57 1.45 30.55
CA ALA A 55 -7.55 0.43 30.91
C ALA A 55 -7.91 -0.49 29.74
N GLU A 56 -8.50 -1.66 30.03
CA GLU A 56 -9.03 -2.54 29.00
C GLU A 56 -10.28 -1.92 28.36
N ASN A 57 -10.23 -1.75 27.04
CA ASN A 57 -11.36 -1.29 26.24
C ASN A 57 -11.78 -2.40 25.27
N GLU A 58 -13.09 -2.59 25.11
CA GLU A 58 -13.65 -3.49 24.10
C GLU A 58 -14.17 -2.66 22.92
N PHE A 59 -13.68 -3.00 21.72
CA PHE A 59 -14.10 -2.38 20.46
C PHE A 59 -14.82 -3.40 19.58
N THR A 60 -15.88 -2.93 18.94
CA THR A 60 -16.56 -3.62 17.85
C THR A 60 -16.21 -2.92 16.55
N ILE A 61 -15.64 -3.65 15.60
CA ILE A 61 -15.15 -3.13 14.32
C ILE A 61 -15.98 -3.78 13.21
N GLU A 62 -16.69 -2.96 12.44
CA GLU A 62 -17.44 -3.37 11.26
C GLU A 62 -16.57 -3.13 10.03
N ILE A 63 -16.37 -4.18 9.24
CA ILE A 63 -15.48 -4.19 8.09
C ILE A 63 -16.24 -4.69 6.88
N GLU A 64 -16.10 -3.99 5.77
CA GLU A 64 -16.45 -4.44 4.44
C GLU A 64 -15.18 -4.88 3.72
N TYR A 65 -15.23 -6.05 3.07
CA TYR A 65 -14.13 -6.51 2.25
C TYR A 65 -14.64 -7.08 0.92
N THR A 66 -13.79 -7.00 -0.10
CA THR A 66 -13.94 -7.70 -1.38
C THR A 66 -12.71 -8.57 -1.56
N LEU A 67 -12.91 -9.87 -1.75
CA LEU A 67 -11.86 -10.85 -2.03
C LEU A 67 -12.15 -11.52 -3.37
N GLU A 68 -11.37 -11.19 -4.39
CA GLU A 68 -11.54 -11.73 -5.75
C GLU A 68 -10.36 -12.55 -6.22
N SER A 69 -9.18 -12.31 -5.68
CA SER A 69 -7.93 -12.96 -6.12
C SER A 69 -7.83 -14.43 -5.72
N MET A 70 -8.60 -14.88 -4.71
CA MET A 70 -8.56 -16.26 -4.19
C MET A 70 -9.89 -16.66 -3.55
N ASP A 71 -10.05 -17.96 -3.29
CA ASP A 71 -11.30 -18.48 -2.71
C ASP A 71 -11.41 -18.24 -1.21
N GLU A 72 -10.29 -18.18 -0.51
CA GLU A 72 -10.23 -17.99 0.93
C GLU A 72 -9.13 -17.00 1.30
N GLY A 73 -9.43 -16.14 2.27
CA GLY A 73 -8.49 -15.15 2.80
C GLY A 73 -8.46 -15.17 4.32
N SER A 74 -7.54 -14.41 4.86
CA SER A 74 -7.40 -14.15 6.30
C SER A 74 -7.58 -12.66 6.55
N LEU A 75 -8.65 -12.28 7.22
CA LEU A 75 -8.89 -10.92 7.65
C LEU A 75 -8.44 -10.76 9.10
N ALA A 76 -7.59 -9.78 9.36
CA ALA A 76 -7.06 -9.50 10.68
C ALA A 76 -7.22 -8.02 11.04
N ILE A 77 -7.44 -7.74 12.30
CA ILE A 77 -7.41 -6.40 12.89
C ILE A 77 -6.26 -6.27 13.87
N GLY A 78 -5.67 -5.09 13.92
CA GLY A 78 -4.62 -4.74 14.85
C GLY A 78 -4.78 -3.30 15.34
N PHE A 79 -4.18 -3.00 16.47
CA PHE A 79 -4.16 -1.67 17.06
C PHE A 79 -2.72 -1.20 17.24
N ASN A 80 -2.50 0.10 17.07
CA ASN A 80 -1.28 0.72 17.58
C ASN A 80 -1.46 0.93 19.09
N VAL A 81 -0.92 0.05 19.87
CA VAL A 81 -1.05 0.06 21.34
C VAL A 81 0.01 0.91 22.04
N THR A 82 0.96 1.40 21.30
CA THR A 82 2.02 2.29 21.76
C THR A 82 2.35 3.29 20.68
N ASN A 83 3.00 4.35 21.04
CA ASN A 83 3.55 5.43 20.23
C ASN A 83 4.21 5.07 18.91
N PHE A 84 4.43 3.83 18.69
CA PHE A 84 5.28 3.38 17.60
C PHE A 84 4.47 2.60 16.58
N ARG A 85 4.51 3.01 15.39
CA ARG A 85 4.30 2.42 14.08
C ARG A 85 4.12 0.88 14.00
N ALA A 86 4.03 0.18 15.13
CA ALA A 86 3.83 -1.25 15.23
C ALA A 86 2.41 -1.56 15.70
N PHE A 87 1.65 -2.22 14.84
CA PHE A 87 0.34 -2.72 15.18
C PHE A 87 0.46 -4.10 15.83
N ARG A 88 -0.20 -4.27 16.96
CA ARG A 88 -0.42 -5.59 17.54
C ARG A 88 -1.68 -6.20 16.96
N MET A 89 -1.53 -7.34 16.27
CA MET A 89 -2.69 -8.10 15.77
C MET A 89 -3.46 -8.70 16.95
N MET A 90 -4.74 -8.37 17.02
CA MET A 90 -5.62 -8.77 18.13
C MET A 90 -6.56 -9.91 17.75
N THR A 91 -7.13 -9.86 16.56
CA THR A 91 -8.15 -10.82 16.11
C THR A 91 -7.93 -11.13 14.66
N ARG A 92 -8.15 -12.40 14.29
CA ARG A 92 -8.08 -12.88 12.91
C ARG A 92 -9.24 -13.82 12.63
N LYS A 93 -9.76 -13.75 11.41
CA LYS A 93 -10.83 -14.63 10.94
C LYS A 93 -10.58 -15.04 9.48
N LYS A 94 -10.87 -16.30 9.19
CA LYS A 94 -10.92 -16.82 7.82
C LYS A 94 -12.15 -16.26 7.12
N VAL A 95 -11.98 -15.80 5.89
CA VAL A 95 -13.01 -15.22 5.05
C VAL A 95 -13.03 -15.89 3.69
N LYS A 96 -14.17 -15.80 2.98
CA LYS A 96 -14.38 -16.41 1.67
C LYS A 96 -14.40 -15.34 0.58
N ARG A 97 -14.20 -15.78 -0.67
CA ARG A 97 -14.34 -14.96 -1.88
C ARG A 97 -15.68 -14.21 -1.89
N GLY A 98 -15.68 -13.05 -2.48
CA GLY A 98 -16.81 -12.16 -2.69
C GLY A 98 -16.75 -10.91 -1.82
N THR A 99 -17.77 -10.05 -1.95
CA THR A 99 -17.94 -8.86 -1.13
C THR A 99 -18.84 -9.19 0.06
N ASN A 100 -18.36 -8.94 1.25
CA ASN A 100 -19.05 -9.28 2.49
C ASN A 100 -18.79 -8.25 3.58
N PHE A 101 -19.68 -8.26 4.57
CA PHE A 101 -19.52 -7.53 5.82
C PHE A 101 -19.17 -8.50 6.95
N ILE A 102 -18.30 -8.07 7.84
CA ILE A 102 -17.89 -8.83 9.00
C ILE A 102 -17.74 -7.91 10.21
N THR A 103 -18.18 -8.40 11.35
CA THR A 103 -17.99 -7.73 12.63
C THR A 103 -16.96 -8.49 13.44
N LEU A 104 -15.93 -7.80 13.88
CA LEU A 104 -14.90 -8.33 14.77
C LEU A 104 -14.93 -7.57 16.09
N LYS A 105 -14.67 -8.29 17.19
CA LYS A 105 -14.49 -7.71 18.51
C LYS A 105 -13.05 -7.88 18.95
N ALA A 106 -12.52 -6.87 19.62
CA ALA A 106 -11.19 -6.93 20.21
C ALA A 106 -11.13 -6.15 21.51
N LYS A 107 -10.34 -6.66 22.44
CA LYS A 107 -10.00 -5.99 23.69
C LYS A 107 -8.56 -5.50 23.62
N VAL A 108 -8.33 -4.27 24.02
CA VAL A 108 -7.03 -3.64 23.98
C VAL A 108 -6.84 -2.69 25.17
N ILE A 109 -5.63 -2.62 25.68
CA ILE A 109 -5.22 -1.65 26.69
C ILE A 109 -4.31 -0.64 25.99
N PRO A 110 -4.82 0.53 25.58
CA PRO A 110 -3.97 1.61 25.05
C PRO A 110 -3.08 2.15 26.17
N LYS A 111 -1.91 2.64 25.82
CA LYS A 111 -1.00 3.29 26.74
C LYS A 111 -0.50 4.60 26.17
N ASP A 112 -0.62 5.66 26.95
CA ASP A 112 -0.05 6.98 26.65
C ASP A 112 -0.45 7.53 25.29
N TRP A 113 -1.63 7.19 24.82
CA TRP A 113 -2.08 7.59 23.49
C TRP A 113 -2.34 9.09 23.36
N LYS A 114 -2.76 9.76 24.44
CA LYS A 114 -2.96 11.20 24.47
C LYS A 114 -1.63 11.97 24.31
N GLU A 115 -0.55 11.41 24.81
CA GLU A 115 0.77 12.01 24.74
C GLU A 115 1.49 11.70 23.42
N ASN A 116 1.07 10.64 22.76
CA ASN A 116 1.87 9.96 21.76
C ASN A 116 1.20 9.86 20.38
N GLY A 117 0.12 10.55 20.17
CA GLY A 117 -0.57 10.63 18.89
C GLY A 117 -1.84 9.78 18.82
N ASP A 118 -2.35 9.65 17.60
CA ASP A 118 -3.65 9.05 17.36
C ASP A 118 -3.64 7.54 17.61
N PHE A 119 -4.63 7.07 18.34
CA PHE A 119 -4.92 5.67 18.46
C PHE A 119 -5.65 5.18 17.20
N SER A 120 -5.18 4.12 16.58
CA SER A 120 -5.75 3.67 15.31
C SER A 120 -5.94 2.15 15.25
N VAL A 121 -6.90 1.75 14.43
CA VAL A 121 -7.18 0.37 14.05
C VAL A 121 -6.71 0.17 12.62
N MET A 122 -5.99 -0.92 12.39
CA MET A 122 -5.64 -1.41 11.08
C MET A 122 -6.43 -2.68 10.78
N ALA A 123 -6.97 -2.79 9.58
CA ALA A 123 -7.54 -4.03 9.05
C ALA A 123 -6.78 -4.47 7.82
N ASN A 124 -6.40 -5.76 7.78
CA ASN A 124 -5.65 -6.37 6.69
C ASN A 124 -6.35 -7.59 6.15
N LEU A 125 -6.37 -7.70 4.83
CA LEU A 125 -6.76 -8.88 4.08
C LEU A 125 -5.49 -9.55 3.53
N SER A 126 -5.32 -10.83 3.81
CA SER A 126 -4.09 -11.58 3.51
C SER A 126 -4.45 -12.96 2.94
N PRO A 127 -3.51 -13.66 2.28
CA PRO A 127 -3.74 -15.03 1.83
C PRO A 127 -4.15 -15.97 2.97
N TYR A 128 -4.89 -17.04 2.62
CA TYR A 128 -5.15 -18.13 3.54
C TYR A 128 -4.80 -19.47 2.87
N PRO A 129 -4.02 -20.35 3.49
CA PRO A 129 -3.32 -20.14 4.77
C PRO A 129 -2.28 -19.03 4.70
N LEU A 130 -1.92 -18.47 5.86
CA LEU A 130 -0.90 -17.43 5.90
C LEU A 130 0.45 -17.97 5.43
N PRO A 131 1.16 -17.25 4.56
CA PRO A 131 2.52 -17.61 4.21
C PRO A 131 3.42 -17.66 5.44
N GLN A 132 4.33 -18.65 5.48
CA GLN A 132 5.31 -18.77 6.57
C GLN A 132 6.39 -17.68 6.50
N ALA A 133 6.69 -17.20 5.30
CA ALA A 133 7.64 -16.11 5.08
C ALA A 133 6.98 -14.72 5.27
N ARG A 134 7.82 -13.69 5.33
CA ARG A 134 7.35 -12.30 5.35
C ARG A 134 6.52 -12.02 4.08
N TYR A 135 5.32 -11.50 4.24
CA TYR A 135 4.42 -11.20 3.13
C TYR A 135 3.81 -9.80 3.27
N THR A 136 3.35 -9.26 2.16
CA THR A 136 2.55 -8.03 2.13
C THR A 136 1.07 -8.41 2.11
N PRO A 137 0.21 -7.78 2.91
CA PRO A 137 -1.24 -7.96 2.80
C PRO A 137 -1.72 -7.64 1.39
N MET A 138 -2.74 -8.36 0.91
CA MET A 138 -3.38 -8.11 -0.38
C MET A 138 -4.10 -6.77 -0.40
N ALA A 139 -4.77 -6.42 0.70
CA ALA A 139 -5.36 -5.12 0.93
C ALA A 139 -5.25 -4.74 2.42
N GLY A 140 -5.19 -3.44 2.69
CA GLY A 140 -5.11 -2.92 4.05
C GLY A 140 -5.73 -1.54 4.16
N THR A 141 -6.25 -1.23 5.34
CA THR A 141 -6.81 0.08 5.68
C THR A 141 -6.54 0.41 7.14
N THR A 142 -6.51 1.67 7.47
CA THR A 142 -6.35 2.17 8.83
C THR A 142 -7.39 3.25 9.10
N MET A 143 -7.97 3.23 10.31
CA MET A 143 -8.88 4.26 10.79
C MET A 143 -8.44 4.73 12.16
N VAL A 144 -8.36 6.04 12.32
CA VAL A 144 -8.10 6.68 13.62
C VAL A 144 -9.35 6.55 14.47
N ILE A 145 -9.16 6.26 15.74
CA ILE A 145 -10.24 6.26 16.73
C ILE A 145 -10.20 7.62 17.42
N ASP A 146 -11.24 8.38 17.17
CA ASP A 146 -11.44 9.67 17.85
C ASP A 146 -12.14 9.38 19.19
N PHE A 147 -11.46 9.67 20.28
CA PHE A 147 -12.05 9.53 21.59
C PHE A 147 -12.60 10.87 22.03
N ALA A 148 -13.89 10.89 22.31
CA ALA A 148 -14.49 12.04 22.94
C ALA A 148 -13.72 12.38 24.23
N GLN A 149 -13.23 13.59 24.30
CA GLN A 149 -12.54 14.17 25.46
C GLN A 149 -13.52 14.35 26.62
#